data_a14223843172ed1e0320fde59c566e3f
#
_entry.id   a14223843172ed1e0320fde59c566e3f
#
_cell.length_a   1.000
_cell.length_b   1.000
_cell.length_c   1.000
_cell.angle_alpha   90.00
_cell.angle_beta   90.00
_cell.angle_gamma   90.00
#
_symmetry.space_group_name_H-M   'P 1'
#
loop_
_entity.id
_entity.type
_entity.pdbx_description
1 polymer ?
#
loop_
_entity_poly.entity_id
_entity_poly.type
_entity_poly.pdbx_seq_one_letter_code
_entity_poly.pdbx_strand_id
1 'polypeptide(L)'
;LGIEVHAWINPYRIRNDNDTGKIPENTLAYRYLNDGYNDRLIVTDNNIYYNPAYVEVQKYILNGIREILDNYSVDGIHIDDYFYPTTSENIDKEIYNSYKEIGGNLKLDDYRRRNINSLVTSIYTLVKNFNEDLCFSISPSGDIDKNYNNHYADVIKWLTEDGYADYIIPQIYYGYENEDIPFANTLFKWVSINNSKLIIGLGIYKSGKTDSYAKSGKQEWLNNSDIISRQILDVINNNLKGFSIYSSSFLTKNTDNSVLETEKENIMKIMEIYES
;
A
#
# COMPACT_ATOMS: atom_id res chain seq x y z
N LEU A 1 -20.41 -15.06 -11.04
CA LEU A 1 -20.11 -14.92 -9.61
C LEU A 1 -20.01 -13.45 -9.17
N GLY A 2 -19.92 -12.48 -10.12
CA GLY A 2 -19.80 -11.05 -9.80
C GLY A 2 -18.50 -10.66 -9.08
N ILE A 3 -17.42 -11.42 -9.27
CA ILE A 3 -16.09 -11.16 -8.68
C ILE A 3 -15.33 -10.21 -9.60
N GLU A 4 -14.87 -9.10 -9.06
CA GLU A 4 -13.97 -8.17 -9.73
C GLU A 4 -12.50 -8.58 -9.51
N VAL A 5 -11.66 -8.38 -10.53
CA VAL A 5 -10.24 -8.72 -10.53
C VAL A 5 -9.42 -7.46 -10.76
N HIS A 6 -8.66 -7.04 -9.75
CA HIS A 6 -7.77 -5.89 -9.86
C HIS A 6 -6.31 -6.34 -10.01
N ALA A 7 -5.58 -5.73 -10.94
CA ALA A 7 -4.15 -5.95 -11.06
C ALA A 7 -3.41 -5.19 -9.97
N TRP A 8 -2.73 -5.94 -9.09
CA TRP A 8 -1.90 -5.35 -8.04
C TRP A 8 -0.48 -5.11 -8.53
N ILE A 9 -0.04 -3.86 -8.39
CA ILE A 9 1.27 -3.38 -8.83
C ILE A 9 1.99 -2.75 -7.65
N ASN A 10 3.27 -3.12 -7.46
CA ASN A 10 4.17 -2.40 -6.60
C ASN A 10 4.90 -1.35 -7.46
N PRO A 11 4.62 -0.04 -7.32
CA PRO A 11 5.05 0.93 -8.32
C PRO A 11 6.56 1.16 -8.34
N TYR A 12 7.21 1.21 -7.17
CA TYR A 12 8.61 1.65 -7.09
C TYR A 12 9.60 0.56 -6.67
N ARG A 13 9.19 -0.43 -5.88
CA ARG A 13 10.11 -1.45 -5.40
C ARG A 13 10.48 -2.43 -6.52
N ILE A 14 11.78 -2.50 -6.81
CA ILE A 14 12.35 -3.39 -7.84
C ILE A 14 12.66 -4.76 -7.22
N ARG A 15 13.27 -4.76 -6.02
CA ARG A 15 13.70 -5.98 -5.33
C ARG A 15 13.52 -5.85 -3.81
N ASN A 16 13.32 -6.98 -3.16
CA ASN A 16 13.30 -7.14 -1.69
C ASN A 16 14.63 -7.72 -1.14
N ASP A 17 15.73 -7.43 -1.84
CA ASP A 17 17.12 -7.51 -1.41
C ASP A 17 17.89 -6.34 -2.02
N ASN A 18 19.14 -6.11 -1.61
CA ASN A 18 19.98 -5.00 -2.09
C ASN A 18 21.02 -5.43 -3.13
N ASP A 19 20.92 -6.63 -3.68
CA ASP A 19 21.85 -7.17 -4.66
C ASP A 19 21.54 -6.64 -6.07
N THR A 20 22.23 -5.57 -6.46
CA THR A 20 22.09 -4.96 -7.78
C THR A 20 22.53 -5.91 -8.92
N GLY A 21 23.41 -6.87 -8.62
CA GLY A 21 23.87 -7.88 -9.60
C GLY A 21 22.79 -8.88 -10.03
N LYS A 22 21.66 -8.91 -9.29
CA LYS A 22 20.51 -9.77 -9.63
C LYS A 22 19.39 -9.04 -10.38
N ILE A 23 19.59 -7.77 -10.75
CA ILE A 23 18.61 -7.04 -11.57
C ILE A 23 18.64 -7.61 -13.01
N PRO A 24 17.49 -8.04 -13.56
CA PRO A 24 17.45 -8.63 -14.89
C PRO A 24 17.83 -7.63 -15.99
N GLU A 25 18.61 -8.09 -16.98
CA GLU A 25 19.18 -7.26 -18.05
C GLU A 25 18.13 -6.53 -18.91
N ASN A 26 16.93 -7.09 -19.03
CA ASN A 26 15.85 -6.54 -19.83
C ASN A 26 15.04 -5.45 -19.11
N THR A 27 15.49 -5.00 -17.92
CA THR A 27 14.76 -4.01 -17.12
C THR A 27 15.31 -2.58 -17.29
N LEU A 28 14.47 -1.57 -16.99
CA LEU A 28 14.90 -0.19 -16.92
C LEU A 28 15.96 0.03 -15.82
N ALA A 29 15.84 -0.67 -14.70
CA ALA A 29 16.78 -0.59 -13.59
C ALA A 29 18.19 -1.04 -14.00
N TYR A 30 18.30 -2.14 -14.78
CA TYR A 30 19.56 -2.62 -15.32
C TYR A 30 20.22 -1.58 -16.25
N ARG A 31 19.42 -0.96 -17.14
CA ARG A 31 19.92 0.12 -18.02
C ARG A 31 20.42 1.30 -17.20
N TYR A 32 19.73 1.74 -16.15
CA TYR A 32 20.18 2.83 -15.30
C TYR A 32 21.54 2.55 -14.65
N LEU A 33 21.77 1.32 -14.18
CA LEU A 33 23.06 0.93 -13.59
C LEU A 33 24.20 0.97 -14.61
N ASN A 34 23.97 0.46 -15.82
CA ASN A 34 25.02 0.35 -16.85
C ASN A 34 25.31 1.68 -17.56
N ASP A 35 24.31 2.55 -17.68
CA ASP A 35 24.44 3.85 -18.36
C ASP A 35 24.86 4.96 -17.41
N GLY A 36 25.13 4.65 -16.12
CA GLY A 36 25.62 5.59 -15.13
C GLY A 36 24.54 6.46 -14.47
N TYR A 37 23.26 6.12 -14.64
CA TYR A 37 22.12 6.82 -14.04
C TYR A 37 21.74 6.24 -12.66
N ASN A 38 22.72 6.01 -11.79
CA ASN A 38 22.52 5.36 -10.50
C ASN A 38 21.59 6.13 -9.56
N ASP A 39 21.48 7.44 -9.72
CA ASP A 39 20.59 8.34 -8.98
C ASP A 39 19.09 8.11 -9.24
N ARG A 40 18.74 7.38 -10.32
CA ARG A 40 17.37 6.91 -10.59
C ARG A 40 16.97 5.72 -9.72
N LEU A 41 17.92 5.16 -8.97
CA LEU A 41 17.69 4.04 -8.07
C LEU A 41 17.99 4.45 -6.63
N ILE A 42 17.25 3.88 -5.69
CA ILE A 42 17.50 3.99 -4.26
C ILE A 42 17.79 2.60 -3.73
N VAL A 43 19.03 2.37 -3.30
CA VAL A 43 19.44 1.13 -2.66
C VAL A 43 19.43 1.35 -1.16
N THR A 44 18.64 0.57 -0.44
CA THR A 44 18.59 0.51 1.01
C THR A 44 19.27 -0.78 1.51
N ASP A 45 19.35 -0.98 2.82
CA ASP A 45 19.97 -2.19 3.40
C ASP A 45 19.29 -3.50 2.92
N ASN A 46 17.99 -3.44 2.61
CA ASN A 46 17.19 -4.63 2.32
C ASN A 46 16.44 -4.59 0.98
N ASN A 47 16.45 -3.47 0.25
CA ASN A 47 15.61 -3.33 -0.94
C ASN A 47 16.26 -2.41 -1.97
N ILE A 48 15.81 -2.55 -3.23
CA ILE A 48 16.12 -1.62 -4.32
C ILE A 48 14.81 -1.04 -4.85
N TYR A 49 14.79 0.29 -5.02
CA TYR A 49 13.63 1.03 -5.52
C TYR A 49 14.01 1.89 -6.73
N TYR A 50 13.05 2.14 -7.60
CA TYR A 50 13.10 3.31 -8.47
C TYR A 50 12.96 4.59 -7.63
N ASN A 51 13.67 5.65 -8.02
CA ASN A 51 13.60 6.93 -7.33
C ASN A 51 12.37 7.74 -7.78
N PRO A 52 11.41 8.02 -6.86
CA PRO A 52 10.17 8.72 -7.21
C PRO A 52 10.35 10.17 -7.69
N ALA A 53 11.53 10.77 -7.49
CA ALA A 53 11.82 12.13 -7.92
C ALA A 53 11.94 12.28 -9.45
N TYR A 54 12.12 11.17 -10.18
CA TYR A 54 12.39 11.19 -11.61
C TYR A 54 11.11 10.92 -12.42
N VAL A 55 10.79 11.85 -13.30
CA VAL A 55 9.60 11.77 -14.18
C VAL A 55 9.67 10.58 -15.15
N GLU A 56 10.87 10.16 -15.54
CA GLU A 56 11.08 9.00 -16.40
C GLU A 56 10.66 7.70 -15.71
N VAL A 57 10.86 7.61 -14.40
CA VAL A 57 10.38 6.50 -13.57
C VAL A 57 8.86 6.48 -13.54
N GLN A 58 8.22 7.63 -13.33
CA GLN A 58 6.75 7.74 -13.36
C GLN A 58 6.20 7.30 -14.72
N LYS A 59 6.79 7.77 -15.82
CA LYS A 59 6.40 7.34 -17.18
C LYS A 59 6.55 5.83 -17.39
N TYR A 60 7.61 5.24 -16.86
CA TYR A 60 7.82 3.79 -16.95
C TYR A 60 6.72 3.01 -16.22
N ILE A 61 6.34 3.44 -15.02
CA ILE A 61 5.24 2.85 -14.24
C ILE A 61 3.91 2.98 -15.00
N LEU A 62 3.60 4.17 -15.52
CA LEU A 62 2.38 4.41 -16.30
C LEU A 62 2.32 3.56 -17.57
N ASN A 63 3.44 3.36 -18.25
CA ASN A 63 3.50 2.48 -19.42
C ASN A 63 3.23 1.02 -19.05
N GLY A 64 3.75 0.53 -17.90
CA GLY A 64 3.45 -0.81 -17.41
C GLY A 64 1.96 -0.99 -17.06
N ILE A 65 1.34 0.02 -16.44
CA ILE A 65 -0.11 0.01 -16.19
C ILE A 65 -0.89 0.00 -17.50
N ARG A 66 -0.50 0.81 -18.47
CA ARG A 66 -1.12 0.84 -19.79
C ARG A 66 -1.04 -0.51 -20.50
N GLU A 67 0.13 -1.17 -20.43
CA GLU A 67 0.31 -2.52 -20.98
C GLU A 67 -0.64 -3.54 -20.34
N ILE A 68 -0.85 -3.46 -19.02
CA ILE A 68 -1.81 -4.32 -18.33
C ILE A 68 -3.23 -4.06 -18.85
N LEU A 69 -3.64 -2.80 -18.91
CA LEU A 69 -4.99 -2.43 -19.37
C LEU A 69 -5.24 -2.81 -20.85
N ASP A 70 -4.22 -2.72 -21.70
CA ASP A 70 -4.33 -3.07 -23.13
C ASP A 70 -4.40 -4.59 -23.37
N ASN A 71 -3.85 -5.42 -22.46
CA ASN A 71 -3.67 -6.86 -22.73
C ASN A 71 -4.47 -7.78 -21.81
N TYR A 72 -5.04 -7.28 -20.70
CA TYR A 72 -5.75 -8.10 -19.71
C TYR A 72 -7.09 -7.49 -19.36
N SER A 73 -8.12 -8.35 -19.26
CA SER A 73 -9.44 -7.95 -18.77
C SER A 73 -9.43 -7.89 -17.25
N VAL A 74 -9.08 -6.73 -16.71
CA VAL A 74 -9.12 -6.43 -15.28
C VAL A 74 -10.20 -5.40 -14.99
N ASP A 75 -10.78 -5.45 -13.79
CA ASP A 75 -11.81 -4.51 -13.32
C ASP A 75 -11.18 -3.29 -12.61
N GLY A 76 -9.87 -3.34 -12.36
CA GLY A 76 -9.17 -2.22 -11.73
C GLY A 76 -7.67 -2.40 -11.62
N ILE A 77 -7.03 -1.32 -11.16
CA ILE A 77 -5.62 -1.25 -10.81
C ILE A 77 -5.51 -0.99 -9.31
N HIS A 78 -4.62 -1.71 -8.65
CA HIS A 78 -4.32 -1.56 -7.23
C HIS A 78 -2.82 -1.32 -7.02
N ILE A 79 -2.45 -0.35 -6.18
CA ILE A 79 -1.07 -0.14 -5.74
C ILE A 79 -0.95 -0.24 -4.22
N ASP A 80 0.22 -0.65 -3.73
CA ASP A 80 0.52 -0.80 -2.31
C ASP A 80 1.27 0.40 -1.70
N ASP A 81 1.97 0.23 -0.58
CA ASP A 81 2.57 1.26 0.25
C ASP A 81 4.08 1.52 -0.03
N TYR A 82 4.65 0.94 -1.09
CA TYR A 82 6.07 1.09 -1.39
C TYR A 82 6.36 2.38 -2.19
N PHE A 83 6.31 3.53 -1.49
CA PHE A 83 6.65 4.86 -2.02
C PHE A 83 8.12 5.20 -1.74
N TYR A 84 8.43 6.35 -1.14
CA TYR A 84 9.80 6.63 -0.72
C TYR A 84 10.24 5.66 0.39
N PRO A 85 11.38 4.96 0.24
CA PRO A 85 11.82 3.96 1.22
C PRO A 85 12.62 4.55 2.39
N THR A 86 13.02 5.82 2.31
CA THR A 86 13.86 6.50 3.30
C THR A 86 13.65 8.00 3.29
N THR A 87 13.92 8.65 4.42
CA THR A 87 13.90 10.11 4.58
C THR A 87 15.24 10.79 4.32
N SER A 88 16.29 10.02 3.98
CA SER A 88 17.62 10.58 3.67
C SER A 88 17.52 11.65 2.58
N GLU A 89 18.16 12.80 2.82
CA GLU A 89 18.18 13.91 1.86
C GLU A 89 19.07 13.63 0.64
N ASN A 90 19.94 12.63 0.74
CA ASN A 90 20.92 12.34 -0.32
C ASN A 90 20.29 11.64 -1.54
N ILE A 91 19.13 10.99 -1.37
CA ILE A 91 18.54 10.14 -2.44
C ILE A 91 18.05 10.93 -3.66
N ASP A 92 17.67 12.18 -3.46
CA ASP A 92 17.12 13.05 -4.50
C ASP A 92 17.70 14.48 -4.47
N LYS A 93 18.86 14.65 -3.79
CA LYS A 93 19.49 15.95 -3.57
C LYS A 93 19.76 16.72 -4.86
N GLU A 94 20.33 16.07 -5.86
CA GLU A 94 20.70 16.74 -7.12
C GLU A 94 19.48 17.18 -7.92
N ILE A 95 18.49 16.32 -8.06
CA ILE A 95 17.26 16.67 -8.78
C ILE A 95 16.43 17.72 -8.02
N TYR A 96 16.45 17.68 -6.67
CA TYR A 96 15.83 18.72 -5.86
C TYR A 96 16.55 20.06 -6.00
N ASN A 97 17.90 20.09 -6.02
CA ASN A 97 18.67 21.32 -6.27
C ASN A 97 18.34 21.90 -7.66
N SER A 98 18.33 21.06 -8.69
CA SER A 98 17.90 21.49 -10.04
C SER A 98 16.48 22.08 -10.06
N TYR A 99 15.55 21.48 -9.28
CA TYR A 99 14.21 22.05 -9.09
C TYR A 99 14.28 23.46 -8.45
N LYS A 100 15.14 23.66 -7.46
CA LYS A 100 15.31 24.97 -6.80
C LYS A 100 15.94 26.01 -7.73
N GLU A 101 16.92 25.64 -8.55
CA GLU A 101 17.61 26.50 -9.52
C GLU A 101 16.68 27.07 -10.58
N ILE A 102 15.67 26.29 -11.01
CA ILE A 102 14.65 26.76 -11.96
C ILE A 102 13.49 27.53 -11.31
N GLY A 103 13.65 27.93 -10.03
CA GLY A 103 12.66 28.75 -9.31
C GLY A 103 11.64 27.94 -8.48
N GLY A 104 11.84 26.65 -8.28
CA GLY A 104 11.01 25.84 -7.41
C GLY A 104 11.02 26.33 -5.96
N ASN A 105 9.86 26.45 -5.32
CA ASN A 105 9.70 27.04 -3.98
C ASN A 105 9.32 26.05 -2.87
N LEU A 106 8.97 24.79 -3.18
CA LEU A 106 8.61 23.79 -2.20
C LEU A 106 9.82 23.44 -1.29
N LYS A 107 9.54 23.11 -0.03
CA LYS A 107 10.49 22.42 0.84
C LYS A 107 10.66 20.97 0.36
N LEU A 108 11.72 20.29 0.78
CA LEU A 108 12.05 18.93 0.34
C LEU A 108 10.90 17.95 0.56
N ASP A 109 10.31 17.94 1.75
CA ASP A 109 9.21 17.02 2.06
C ASP A 109 7.96 17.26 1.20
N ASP A 110 7.64 18.54 0.93
CA ASP A 110 6.52 18.90 0.05
C ASP A 110 6.83 18.58 -1.43
N TYR A 111 8.10 18.71 -1.82
CA TYR A 111 8.57 18.29 -3.14
C TYR A 111 8.40 16.77 -3.33
N ARG A 112 8.75 15.96 -2.32
CA ARG A 112 8.58 14.52 -2.33
C ARG A 112 7.10 14.11 -2.35
N ARG A 113 6.26 14.74 -1.51
CA ARG A 113 4.80 14.53 -1.52
C ARG A 113 4.19 14.88 -2.87
N ARG A 114 4.63 16.00 -3.48
CA ARG A 114 4.19 16.35 -4.84
C ARG A 114 4.56 15.27 -5.86
N ASN A 115 5.74 14.67 -5.78
CA ASN A 115 6.16 13.62 -6.72
C ASN A 115 5.27 12.38 -6.60
N ILE A 116 4.96 11.95 -5.38
CA ILE A 116 4.04 10.82 -5.14
C ILE A 116 2.62 11.18 -5.59
N ASN A 117 2.10 12.34 -5.21
CA ASN A 117 0.78 12.79 -5.63
C ASN A 117 0.66 12.87 -7.16
N SER A 118 1.73 13.29 -7.85
CA SER A 118 1.76 13.32 -9.32
C SER A 118 1.62 11.94 -9.93
N LEU A 119 2.30 10.91 -9.39
CA LEU A 119 2.11 9.54 -9.87
C LEU A 119 0.67 9.07 -9.62
N VAL A 120 0.16 9.27 -8.41
CA VAL A 120 -1.19 8.82 -8.01
C VAL A 120 -2.26 9.42 -8.92
N THR A 121 -2.24 10.76 -9.12
CA THR A 121 -3.19 11.43 -10.03
C THR A 121 -3.03 10.99 -11.48
N SER A 122 -1.79 10.72 -11.91
CA SER A 122 -1.53 10.25 -13.28
C SER A 122 -2.05 8.83 -13.51
N ILE A 123 -1.94 7.94 -12.51
CA ILE A 123 -2.52 6.59 -12.59
C ILE A 123 -4.05 6.70 -12.62
N TYR A 124 -4.65 7.47 -11.72
CA TYR A 124 -6.11 7.67 -11.70
C TYR A 124 -6.60 8.17 -13.06
N THR A 125 -5.97 9.20 -13.59
CA THR A 125 -6.31 9.77 -14.89
C THR A 125 -6.15 8.76 -16.04
N LEU A 126 -5.07 7.96 -16.02
CA LEU A 126 -4.83 6.91 -17.02
C LEU A 126 -5.93 5.85 -16.99
N VAL A 127 -6.29 5.37 -15.80
CA VAL A 127 -7.31 4.33 -15.60
C VAL A 127 -8.68 4.85 -16.05
N LYS A 128 -9.09 6.04 -15.60
CA LYS A 128 -10.40 6.63 -15.94
C LYS A 128 -10.52 7.02 -17.41
N ASN A 129 -9.44 7.47 -18.05
CA ASN A 129 -9.44 7.74 -19.49
C ASN A 129 -9.45 6.46 -20.33
N PHE A 130 -8.94 5.34 -19.79
CA PHE A 130 -9.01 4.06 -20.48
C PHE A 130 -10.43 3.50 -20.47
N ASN A 131 -11.05 3.43 -19.29
CA ASN A 131 -12.47 3.14 -19.09
C ASN A 131 -12.90 3.72 -17.73
N GLU A 132 -13.96 4.54 -17.70
CA GLU A 132 -14.48 5.19 -16.49
C GLU A 132 -15.00 4.20 -15.42
N ASP A 133 -15.43 3.01 -15.85
CA ASP A 133 -15.92 1.95 -14.96
C ASP A 133 -14.79 1.23 -14.20
N LEU A 134 -13.54 1.31 -14.67
CA LEU A 134 -12.41 0.69 -13.97
C LEU A 134 -12.11 1.38 -12.65
N CYS A 135 -11.80 0.58 -11.64
CA CYS A 135 -11.42 1.08 -10.32
C CYS A 135 -9.90 1.33 -10.21
N PHE A 136 -9.52 2.39 -9.50
CA PHE A 136 -8.16 2.58 -9.02
C PHE A 136 -8.17 2.67 -7.50
N SER A 137 -7.40 1.80 -6.84
CA SER A 137 -7.31 1.74 -5.38
C SER A 137 -5.87 1.74 -4.88
N ILE A 138 -5.68 2.19 -3.65
CA ILE A 138 -4.38 2.29 -3.00
C ILE A 138 -4.43 1.66 -1.61
N SER A 139 -3.44 0.83 -1.28
CA SER A 139 -3.28 0.20 0.03
C SER A 139 -2.07 0.79 0.77
N PRO A 140 -2.17 1.98 1.37
CA PRO A 140 -1.09 2.60 2.12
C PRO A 140 -0.88 1.92 3.47
N SER A 141 0.22 2.25 4.16
CA SER A 141 0.42 1.85 5.56
C SER A 141 -0.77 2.26 6.43
N GLY A 142 -1.11 1.45 7.44
CA GLY A 142 -2.15 1.81 8.41
C GLY A 142 -1.83 3.04 9.25
N ASP A 143 -0.54 3.38 9.40
CA ASP A 143 -0.09 4.55 10.15
C ASP A 143 -0.10 5.80 9.25
N ILE A 144 -1.04 6.72 9.52
CA ILE A 144 -1.23 7.97 8.76
C ILE A 144 0.00 8.87 8.86
N ASP A 145 0.57 9.00 10.06
CA ASP A 145 1.72 9.87 10.30
C ASP A 145 2.97 9.34 9.57
N LYS A 146 3.16 8.03 9.57
CA LYS A 146 4.24 7.37 8.82
C LYS A 146 4.07 7.55 7.31
N ASN A 147 2.86 7.43 6.77
CA ASN A 147 2.60 7.72 5.36
C ASN A 147 3.06 9.14 5.01
N TYR A 148 2.63 10.13 5.76
CA TYR A 148 2.87 11.54 5.46
C TYR A 148 4.34 11.94 5.62
N ASN A 149 4.99 11.50 6.73
CA ASN A 149 6.32 11.98 7.12
C ASN A 149 7.47 11.11 6.59
N ASN A 150 7.24 9.79 6.40
CA ASN A 150 8.30 8.87 6.02
C ASN A 150 8.18 8.37 4.58
N HIS A 151 6.95 8.11 4.12
CA HIS A 151 6.69 7.64 2.75
C HIS A 151 6.35 8.78 1.80
N TYR A 152 6.13 10.00 2.32
CA TYR A 152 5.69 11.18 1.58
C TYR A 152 4.38 10.96 0.80
N ALA A 153 3.54 10.09 1.35
CA ALA A 153 2.22 9.71 0.83
C ALA A 153 1.13 10.51 1.55
N ASP A 154 0.50 11.44 0.85
CA ASP A 154 -0.55 12.31 1.40
C ASP A 154 -1.92 11.61 1.35
N VAL A 155 -2.06 10.56 2.19
CA VAL A 155 -3.23 9.69 2.20
C VAL A 155 -4.52 10.41 2.61
N ILE A 156 -4.42 11.48 3.41
CA ILE A 156 -5.56 12.32 3.78
C ILE A 156 -6.10 12.98 2.52
N LYS A 157 -5.23 13.58 1.73
CA LYS A 157 -5.58 14.20 0.45
C LYS A 157 -6.23 13.19 -0.51
N TRP A 158 -5.67 12.01 -0.65
CA TRP A 158 -6.20 10.97 -1.53
C TRP A 158 -7.58 10.46 -1.11
N LEU A 159 -7.83 10.46 0.21
CA LEU A 159 -9.12 10.04 0.76
C LEU A 159 -10.20 11.12 0.65
N THR A 160 -9.83 12.40 0.73
CA THR A 160 -10.77 13.52 0.82
C THR A 160 -10.99 14.29 -0.47
N GLU A 161 -10.03 14.26 -1.41
CA GLU A 161 -10.13 14.96 -2.67
C GLU A 161 -10.43 13.98 -3.84
N ASP A 162 -11.06 14.48 -4.89
CA ASP A 162 -11.29 13.71 -6.12
C ASP A 162 -10.04 13.70 -7.01
N GLY A 163 -9.97 12.70 -7.89
CA GLY A 163 -8.88 12.57 -8.86
C GLY A 163 -7.65 11.82 -8.35
N TYR A 164 -7.72 11.19 -7.16
CA TYR A 164 -6.63 10.40 -6.58
C TYR A 164 -6.91 8.90 -6.58
N ALA A 165 -8.04 8.47 -6.01
CA ALA A 165 -8.42 7.06 -5.96
C ALA A 165 -9.94 6.92 -5.82
N ASP A 166 -10.48 5.77 -6.25
CA ASP A 166 -11.88 5.42 -6.02
C ASP A 166 -12.08 4.95 -4.58
N TYR A 167 -11.08 4.23 -4.01
CA TYR A 167 -11.06 3.87 -2.59
C TYR A 167 -9.64 3.62 -2.07
N ILE A 168 -9.49 3.74 -0.76
CA ILE A 168 -8.23 3.57 -0.02
C ILE A 168 -8.39 2.38 0.92
N ILE A 169 -7.38 1.51 0.95
CA ILE A 169 -7.35 0.30 1.78
C ILE A 169 -6.16 0.36 2.75
N PRO A 170 -6.20 1.15 3.83
CA PRO A 170 -5.09 1.22 4.77
C PRO A 170 -4.79 -0.16 5.37
N GLN A 171 -3.53 -0.55 5.40
CA GLN A 171 -3.04 -1.83 5.93
C GLN A 171 -3.01 -1.75 7.47
N ILE A 172 -4.19 -1.85 8.11
CA ILE A 172 -4.29 -1.84 9.58
C ILE A 172 -4.02 -3.25 10.13
N TYR A 173 -2.80 -3.75 9.88
CA TYR A 173 -2.35 -5.08 10.27
C TYR A 173 -1.85 -5.10 11.73
N TYR A 174 -2.61 -4.47 12.63
CA TYR A 174 -2.29 -4.31 14.04
C TYR A 174 -3.27 -5.09 14.90
N GLY A 175 -2.81 -5.59 16.05
CA GLY A 175 -3.68 -6.13 17.07
C GLY A 175 -4.28 -5.02 17.95
N TYR A 176 -5.23 -5.38 18.79
CA TYR A 176 -5.84 -4.44 19.75
C TYR A 176 -4.88 -4.05 20.89
N GLU A 177 -3.97 -4.99 21.25
CA GLU A 177 -2.97 -4.80 22.30
C GLU A 177 -1.64 -4.23 21.80
N ASN A 178 -1.56 -3.83 20.53
CA ASN A 178 -0.35 -3.14 20.02
C ASN A 178 -0.15 -1.84 20.78
N GLU A 179 1.01 -1.69 21.43
CA GLU A 179 1.25 -0.57 22.36
C GLU A 179 1.31 0.79 21.67
N ASP A 180 1.91 0.86 20.47
CA ASP A 180 2.12 2.14 19.77
C ASP A 180 0.93 2.51 18.87
N ILE A 181 0.37 1.52 18.18
CA ILE A 181 -0.64 1.70 17.12
C ILE A 181 -1.73 0.62 17.21
N PRO A 182 -2.52 0.58 18.30
CA PRO A 182 -3.58 -0.40 18.46
C PRO A 182 -4.63 -0.25 17.36
N PHE A 183 -5.18 -1.39 16.92
CA PHE A 183 -6.16 -1.46 15.82
C PHE A 183 -7.31 -0.47 15.99
N ALA A 184 -7.98 -0.48 17.14
CA ALA A 184 -9.17 0.34 17.38
C ALA A 184 -8.88 1.84 17.25
N ASN A 185 -7.74 2.31 17.81
CA ASN A 185 -7.36 3.72 17.73
C ASN A 185 -6.99 4.11 16.28
N THR A 186 -6.33 3.21 15.57
CA THR A 186 -5.93 3.43 14.17
C THR A 186 -7.16 3.47 13.26
N LEU A 187 -8.09 2.53 13.42
CA LEU A 187 -9.38 2.53 12.73
C LEU A 187 -10.14 3.84 12.96
N PHE A 188 -10.26 4.28 14.23
CA PHE A 188 -10.94 5.51 14.59
C PHE A 188 -10.32 6.73 13.89
N LYS A 189 -8.99 6.84 13.82
CA LYS A 189 -8.31 7.94 13.10
C LYS A 189 -8.71 7.97 11.62
N TRP A 190 -8.69 6.82 10.92
CA TRP A 190 -9.07 6.75 9.51
C TRP A 190 -10.53 7.10 9.28
N VAL A 191 -11.44 6.53 10.06
CA VAL A 191 -12.89 6.80 9.97
C VAL A 191 -13.22 8.26 10.22
N SER A 192 -12.48 8.92 11.11
CA SER A 192 -12.68 10.34 11.45
C SER A 192 -12.31 11.30 10.32
N ILE A 193 -11.52 10.86 9.32
CA ILE A 193 -11.17 11.70 8.17
C ILE A 193 -12.29 11.67 7.14
N ASN A 194 -12.62 10.48 6.63
CA ASN A 194 -13.67 10.22 5.65
C ASN A 194 -13.89 8.71 5.54
N ASN A 195 -15.14 8.25 5.55
CA ASN A 195 -15.48 6.84 5.44
C ASN A 195 -16.01 6.44 4.05
N SER A 196 -16.32 7.40 3.18
CA SER A 196 -17.01 7.14 1.90
C SER A 196 -16.16 6.35 0.89
N LYS A 197 -14.83 6.46 0.96
CA LYS A 197 -13.86 5.77 0.10
C LYS A 197 -13.00 4.75 0.88
N LEU A 198 -13.38 4.41 2.12
CA LEU A 198 -12.54 3.62 3.02
C LEU A 198 -12.97 2.14 3.03
N ILE A 199 -12.01 1.27 2.81
CA ILE A 199 -12.06 -0.19 2.99
C ILE A 199 -10.90 -0.55 3.91
N ILE A 200 -11.09 -1.44 4.90
CA ILE A 200 -10.03 -1.72 5.88
C ILE A 200 -9.22 -2.95 5.51
N GLY A 201 -7.91 -2.79 5.37
CA GLY A 201 -6.96 -3.88 5.17
C GLY A 201 -6.66 -4.61 6.48
N LEU A 202 -6.90 -5.92 6.52
CA LEU A 202 -6.73 -6.80 7.67
C LEU A 202 -5.65 -7.85 7.40
N GLY A 203 -4.79 -8.12 8.41
CA GLY A 203 -3.59 -8.94 8.26
C GLY A 203 -3.72 -10.34 8.85
N ILE A 204 -4.52 -11.24 8.25
CA ILE A 204 -4.72 -12.61 8.76
C ILE A 204 -3.44 -13.44 8.83
N TYR A 205 -2.41 -13.09 8.08
CA TYR A 205 -1.11 -13.79 8.09
C TYR A 205 -0.39 -13.76 9.45
N LYS A 206 -0.84 -12.90 10.38
CA LYS A 206 -0.33 -12.79 11.74
C LYS A 206 -0.95 -13.81 12.70
N SER A 207 -2.12 -14.37 12.40
CA SER A 207 -2.83 -15.32 13.27
C SER A 207 -1.96 -16.51 13.61
N GLY A 208 -1.83 -16.79 14.93
CA GLY A 208 -0.97 -17.82 15.48
C GLY A 208 0.53 -17.51 15.46
N LYS A 209 0.91 -16.24 15.32
CA LYS A 209 2.32 -15.81 15.32
C LYS A 209 2.57 -14.70 16.34
N THR A 210 3.83 -14.59 16.77
CA THR A 210 4.30 -13.47 17.57
C THR A 210 4.48 -12.24 16.70
N ASP A 211 3.97 -11.09 17.14
CA ASP A 211 4.20 -9.79 16.49
C ASP A 211 5.27 -9.00 17.24
N SER A 212 6.52 -9.08 16.78
CA SER A 212 7.66 -8.41 17.43
C SER A 212 7.55 -6.88 17.47
N TYR A 213 6.71 -6.28 16.60
CA TYR A 213 6.51 -4.83 16.54
C TYR A 213 5.43 -4.33 17.51
N ALA A 214 4.67 -5.22 18.16
CA ALA A 214 3.58 -4.83 19.06
C ALA A 214 4.01 -4.60 20.52
N LYS A 215 5.32 -4.67 20.84
CA LYS A 215 5.91 -4.48 22.17
C LYS A 215 5.21 -5.36 23.23
N SER A 216 4.46 -4.76 24.17
CA SER A 216 3.71 -5.50 25.20
C SER A 216 2.64 -6.40 24.60
N GLY A 217 2.01 -6.04 23.49
CA GLY A 217 1.00 -6.81 22.76
C GLY A 217 1.56 -7.94 21.87
N LYS A 218 2.88 -8.23 21.92
CA LYS A 218 3.54 -9.17 20.99
C LYS A 218 2.96 -10.58 20.94
N GLN A 219 2.26 -11.03 21.97
CA GLN A 219 1.68 -12.37 22.08
C GLN A 219 0.19 -12.42 21.69
N GLU A 220 -0.44 -11.27 21.42
CA GLU A 220 -1.88 -11.20 21.15
C GLU A 220 -2.30 -12.14 20.03
N TRP A 221 -1.65 -12.05 18.85
CA TRP A 221 -1.95 -12.88 17.68
C TRP A 221 -1.65 -14.36 17.86
N LEU A 222 -0.74 -14.71 18.77
CA LEU A 222 -0.42 -16.09 19.11
C LEU A 222 -1.49 -16.71 20.00
N ASN A 223 -2.06 -15.93 20.91
CA ASN A 223 -2.93 -16.42 21.98
C ASN A 223 -4.42 -16.31 21.68
N ASN A 224 -4.81 -15.48 20.69
CA ASN A 224 -6.21 -15.21 20.35
C ASN A 224 -6.52 -15.65 18.93
N SER A 225 -7.64 -16.32 18.75
CA SER A 225 -8.12 -16.87 17.46
C SER A 225 -9.36 -16.13 16.94
N ASP A 226 -9.57 -14.87 17.38
CA ASP A 226 -10.74 -14.06 17.07
C ASP A 226 -10.41 -12.61 16.71
N ILE A 227 -9.13 -12.30 16.44
CA ILE A 227 -8.68 -10.93 16.20
C ILE A 227 -9.27 -10.40 14.90
N ILE A 228 -9.12 -11.12 13.79
CA ILE A 228 -9.65 -10.70 12.48
C ILE A 228 -11.17 -10.66 12.49
N SER A 229 -11.82 -11.65 13.08
CA SER A 229 -13.28 -11.70 13.20
C SER A 229 -13.83 -10.51 13.99
N ARG A 230 -13.20 -10.13 15.11
CA ARG A 230 -13.54 -8.88 15.84
C ARG A 230 -13.29 -7.63 14.99
N GLN A 231 -12.17 -7.57 14.27
CA GLN A 231 -11.87 -6.45 13.37
C GLN A 231 -12.91 -6.30 12.26
N ILE A 232 -13.40 -7.39 11.70
CA ILE A 232 -14.52 -7.39 10.72
C ILE A 232 -15.78 -6.81 11.37
N LEU A 233 -16.12 -7.22 12.60
CA LEU A 233 -17.27 -6.66 13.33
C LEU A 233 -17.12 -5.15 13.56
N ASP A 234 -15.91 -4.68 13.90
CA ASP A 234 -15.65 -3.24 14.05
C ASP A 234 -15.83 -2.48 12.72
N VAL A 235 -15.42 -3.06 11.59
CA VAL A 235 -15.64 -2.49 10.26
C VAL A 235 -17.13 -2.36 9.97
N ILE A 236 -17.91 -3.41 10.22
CA ILE A 236 -19.36 -3.45 10.03
C ILE A 236 -20.04 -2.43 10.93
N ASN A 237 -19.71 -2.39 12.22
CA ASN A 237 -20.28 -1.47 13.22
C ASN A 237 -20.00 0.00 12.92
N ASN A 238 -18.92 0.30 12.20
CA ASN A 238 -18.60 1.66 11.73
C ASN A 238 -19.25 1.99 10.37
N ASN A 239 -20.11 1.13 9.82
CA ASN A 239 -20.78 1.29 8.52
C ASN A 239 -19.82 1.60 7.38
N LEU A 240 -18.65 0.95 7.37
CA LEU A 240 -17.67 1.07 6.30
C LEU A 240 -18.07 0.23 5.08
N LYS A 241 -17.50 0.56 3.92
CA LYS A 241 -17.82 -0.15 2.66
C LYS A 241 -17.42 -1.62 2.65
N GLY A 242 -16.44 -2.00 3.48
CA GLY A 242 -15.98 -3.38 3.55
C GLY A 242 -14.56 -3.49 4.11
N PHE A 243 -14.03 -4.68 3.99
CA PHE A 243 -12.68 -5.03 4.40
C PHE A 243 -11.96 -5.83 3.32
N SER A 244 -10.63 -5.83 3.38
CA SER A 244 -9.75 -6.63 2.52
C SER A 244 -8.83 -7.48 3.39
N ILE A 245 -8.71 -8.77 3.11
CA ILE A 245 -7.87 -9.68 3.91
C ILE A 245 -6.58 -10.01 3.16
N TYR A 246 -5.45 -9.70 3.75
CA TYR A 246 -4.14 -10.11 3.27
C TYR A 246 -3.66 -11.37 4.00
N SER A 247 -3.66 -12.55 3.34
CA SER A 247 -4.00 -12.77 1.96
C SER A 247 -4.82 -14.06 1.80
N SER A 248 -5.41 -14.27 0.63
CA SER A 248 -6.23 -15.46 0.29
C SER A 248 -5.51 -16.77 0.53
N SER A 249 -4.18 -16.83 0.40
CA SER A 249 -3.39 -18.03 0.66
C SER A 249 -3.50 -18.54 2.11
N PHE A 250 -3.82 -17.65 3.06
CA PHE A 250 -4.06 -18.02 4.45
C PHE A 250 -5.51 -18.46 4.71
N LEU A 251 -6.44 -18.07 3.85
CA LEU A 251 -7.84 -18.49 3.94
C LEU A 251 -8.08 -19.85 3.28
N THR A 252 -7.42 -20.13 2.15
CA THR A 252 -7.73 -21.28 1.30
C THR A 252 -6.91 -22.53 1.58
N LYS A 253 -5.73 -22.38 2.22
CA LYS A 253 -4.85 -23.51 2.53
C LYS A 253 -5.10 -24.00 3.96
N ASN A 254 -5.23 -25.32 4.14
CA ASN A 254 -5.22 -25.93 5.45
C ASN A 254 -3.82 -25.85 6.07
N THR A 255 -3.75 -25.68 7.37
CA THR A 255 -2.50 -25.55 8.12
C THR A 255 -2.61 -26.23 9.48
N ASP A 256 -1.47 -26.60 10.07
CA ASP A 256 -1.40 -27.10 11.45
C ASP A 256 -1.52 -25.99 12.52
N ASN A 257 -1.67 -24.74 12.09
CA ASN A 257 -1.85 -23.59 12.97
C ASN A 257 -3.32 -23.52 13.43
N SER A 258 -3.60 -24.08 14.62
CA SER A 258 -4.96 -24.14 15.19
C SER A 258 -5.59 -22.76 15.42
N VAL A 259 -4.78 -21.75 15.77
CA VAL A 259 -5.25 -20.37 15.95
C VAL A 259 -5.81 -19.82 14.63
N LEU A 260 -5.07 -20.04 13.54
CA LEU A 260 -5.51 -19.58 12.21
C LEU A 260 -6.75 -20.35 11.73
N GLU A 261 -6.82 -21.67 11.94
CA GLU A 261 -8.00 -22.46 11.53
C GLU A 261 -9.26 -22.01 12.29
N THR A 262 -9.16 -21.80 13.62
CA THR A 262 -10.27 -21.26 14.41
C THR A 262 -10.68 -19.85 13.96
N GLU A 263 -9.71 -18.99 13.62
CA GLU A 263 -10.00 -17.65 13.09
C GLU A 263 -10.80 -17.72 11.77
N LYS A 264 -10.44 -18.64 10.86
CA LYS A 264 -11.20 -18.86 9.61
C LYS A 264 -12.66 -19.26 9.88
N GLU A 265 -12.87 -20.20 10.83
CA GLU A 265 -14.21 -20.59 11.23
C GLU A 265 -15.02 -19.42 11.79
N ASN A 266 -14.38 -18.57 12.60
CA ASN A 266 -15.03 -17.39 13.17
C ASN A 266 -15.40 -16.36 12.09
N ILE A 267 -14.51 -16.14 11.10
CA ILE A 267 -14.81 -15.28 9.94
C ILE A 267 -16.00 -15.82 9.17
N MET A 268 -16.03 -17.12 8.86
CA MET A 268 -17.15 -17.74 8.11
C MET A 268 -18.49 -17.56 8.82
N LYS A 269 -18.53 -17.78 10.15
CA LYS A 269 -19.75 -17.55 10.96
C LYS A 269 -20.26 -16.11 10.88
N ILE A 270 -19.35 -15.13 10.88
CA ILE A 270 -19.74 -13.72 10.75
C ILE A 270 -20.32 -13.47 9.33
N MET A 271 -19.67 -13.97 8.29
CA MET A 271 -20.15 -13.80 6.92
C MET A 271 -21.54 -14.40 6.69
N GLU A 272 -21.80 -15.60 7.22
CA GLU A 272 -23.11 -16.24 7.16
C GLU A 272 -24.24 -15.40 7.80
N ILE A 273 -23.93 -14.68 8.88
CA ILE A 273 -24.91 -13.81 9.57
C ILE A 273 -25.20 -12.54 8.77
N TYR A 274 -24.18 -11.96 8.11
CA TYR A 274 -24.33 -10.66 7.44
C TYR A 274 -24.69 -10.75 5.95
N GLU A 275 -24.61 -11.96 5.33
CA GLU A 275 -25.12 -12.22 3.98
C GLU A 275 -26.58 -12.69 3.96
N SER A 276 -27.17 -13.03 5.12
CA SER A 276 -28.56 -13.46 5.28
C SER A 276 -29.52 -12.27 5.50
#